data_7efcd4a2e0fb2adb3aa6edaad41c9d6d
#
_entry.id   7efcd4a2e0fb2adb3aa6edaad41c9d6d
#
_cell.length_a   1.000
_cell.length_b   1.000
_cell.length_c   1.000
_cell.angle_alpha   90.00
_cell.angle_beta   90.00
_cell.angle_gamma   90.00
#
_symmetry.space_group_name_H-M   'P 1'
#
loop_
_entity.id
_entity.type
_entity.pdbx_description
1 polymer ?
#
loop_
_entity_poly.entity_id
_entity_poly.type
_entity_poly.pdbx_seq_one_letter_code
_entity_poly.pdbx_strand_id
1 'polypeptide(L)'
;ITGTDLVAWQIAVAEGRPLPLVQDQIVAQGHAIEARLYAEDPAHDYLPATGVIHRFAVPARPGLRVDSGIVSGSVISPHYDPMLAKVIGTGASRDDAAAILADGLVRMTLHGPVNNRDSLVAILRSDAFLAGDTTTAFLDEQVHVLAPVASAEDGQRHAVAVAYALAASEAPVDAVPLAWSNVPAAPQFVTLQGRGGAGYTTVLVDRHRDGDRIRLASTDDVPYAQVFSIDAAELPGASARVEPAGDGVVVVVEVAGVAARCAVARYGDEVFVDDGLHSSAWTVEPRFADHSLDAAGHGPSTTVPGTITAVSVAPGDAVVAGQTLVMLEAMKMEHRILADVD
;
A
#
# COMPACT_ATOMS: atom_id res chain seq x y z
N ILE A 1 -4.63 -29.87 2.50
CA ILE A 1 -4.27 -30.66 3.66
C ILE A 1 -4.75 -32.10 3.51
N THR A 2 -6.01 -32.34 3.19
CA THR A 2 -6.57 -33.72 3.06
C THR A 2 -6.48 -34.26 1.65
N GLY A 3 -6.11 -33.50 0.64
CA GLY A 3 -6.11 -33.89 -0.76
C GLY A 3 -7.51 -34.17 -1.35
N THR A 4 -8.57 -33.70 -0.65
CA THR A 4 -9.96 -33.92 -1.08
C THR A 4 -10.51 -32.70 -1.82
N ASP A 5 -11.24 -32.94 -2.92
CA ASP A 5 -12.01 -31.91 -3.62
C ASP A 5 -13.42 -31.84 -3.01
N LEU A 6 -13.59 -30.88 -2.09
CA LEU A 6 -14.87 -30.70 -1.39
C LEU A 6 -16.00 -30.26 -2.32
N VAL A 7 -15.71 -29.52 -3.38
CA VAL A 7 -16.72 -29.09 -4.36
C VAL A 7 -17.22 -30.28 -5.16
N ALA A 8 -16.31 -31.15 -5.63
CA ALA A 8 -16.68 -32.39 -6.30
C ALA A 8 -17.52 -33.30 -5.37
N TRP A 9 -17.21 -33.31 -4.06
CA TRP A 9 -18.00 -34.08 -3.08
C TRP A 9 -19.39 -33.49 -2.87
N GLN A 10 -19.52 -32.17 -2.81
CA GLN A 10 -20.84 -31.51 -2.73
C GLN A 10 -21.71 -31.84 -3.94
N ILE A 11 -21.13 -31.84 -5.14
CA ILE A 11 -21.83 -32.23 -6.36
C ILE A 11 -22.26 -33.71 -6.29
N ALA A 12 -21.36 -34.61 -5.87
CA ALA A 12 -21.68 -36.02 -5.72
C ALA A 12 -22.83 -36.26 -4.75
N VAL A 13 -22.85 -35.56 -3.61
CA VAL A 13 -23.94 -35.63 -2.62
C VAL A 13 -25.26 -35.09 -3.22
N ALA A 14 -25.22 -34.00 -3.96
CA ALA A 14 -26.40 -33.42 -4.63
C ALA A 14 -26.98 -34.39 -5.69
N GLU A 15 -26.13 -35.21 -6.33
CA GLU A 15 -26.52 -36.25 -7.27
C GLU A 15 -26.98 -37.56 -6.58
N GLY A 16 -27.01 -37.58 -5.25
CA GLY A 16 -27.40 -38.79 -4.46
C GLY A 16 -26.31 -39.88 -4.39
N ARG A 17 -25.08 -39.57 -4.76
CA ARG A 17 -23.93 -40.48 -4.65
C ARG A 17 -23.36 -40.51 -3.22
N PRO A 18 -22.85 -41.63 -2.73
CA PRO A 18 -22.17 -41.70 -1.45
C PRO A 18 -20.85 -40.87 -1.48
N LEU A 19 -20.37 -40.50 -0.30
CA LEU A 19 -19.05 -39.88 -0.17
C LEU A 19 -17.96 -40.85 -0.66
N PRO A 20 -16.94 -40.36 -1.42
CA PRO A 20 -15.87 -41.18 -1.98
C PRO A 20 -14.94 -41.85 -0.96
N LEU A 21 -14.84 -41.27 0.25
CA LEU A 21 -14.00 -41.76 1.35
C LEU A 21 -14.81 -41.87 2.64
N VAL A 22 -14.44 -42.83 3.46
CA VAL A 22 -14.90 -42.93 4.85
C VAL A 22 -13.98 -42.11 5.76
N GLN A 23 -14.45 -41.81 6.97
CA GLN A 23 -13.75 -40.91 7.91
C GLN A 23 -12.29 -41.30 8.16
N ASP A 24 -12.00 -42.58 8.35
CA ASP A 24 -10.66 -43.11 8.67
C ASP A 24 -9.67 -43.01 7.50
N GLN A 25 -10.16 -42.78 6.28
CA GLN A 25 -9.34 -42.60 5.08
C GLN A 25 -8.93 -41.16 4.87
N ILE A 26 -9.51 -40.20 5.62
CA ILE A 26 -9.21 -38.80 5.51
C ILE A 26 -8.02 -38.50 6.44
N VAL A 27 -6.85 -38.31 5.82
CA VAL A 27 -5.60 -38.03 6.53
C VAL A 27 -5.14 -36.59 6.23
N ALA A 28 -4.95 -35.78 7.26
CA ALA A 28 -4.37 -34.48 7.11
C ALA A 28 -2.84 -34.58 6.97
N GLN A 29 -2.28 -33.91 5.96
CA GLN A 29 -0.84 -33.85 5.70
C GLN A 29 -0.39 -32.41 5.51
N GLY A 30 0.70 -32.02 6.19
CA GLY A 30 1.25 -30.69 6.14
C GLY A 30 0.34 -29.64 6.79
N HIS A 31 0.61 -28.37 6.48
CA HIS A 31 -0.10 -27.22 6.98
C HIS A 31 -0.50 -26.30 5.82
N ALA A 32 -1.61 -25.57 6.01
CA ALA A 32 -2.06 -24.54 5.10
C ALA A 32 -2.54 -23.31 5.89
N ILE A 33 -2.18 -22.13 5.41
CA ILE A 33 -2.59 -20.85 5.97
C ILE A 33 -3.20 -20.02 4.85
N GLU A 34 -4.40 -19.49 5.08
CA GLU A 34 -5.08 -18.56 4.18
C GLU A 34 -4.98 -17.15 4.71
N ALA A 35 -4.53 -16.24 3.87
CA ALA A 35 -4.64 -14.80 4.10
C ALA A 35 -5.68 -14.20 3.16
N ARG A 36 -6.55 -13.36 3.71
CA ARG A 36 -7.55 -12.60 2.94
C ARG A 36 -7.03 -11.19 2.70
N LEU A 37 -6.74 -10.91 1.44
CA LEU A 37 -6.27 -9.59 1.01
C LEU A 37 -7.47 -8.69 0.78
N TYR A 38 -7.51 -7.57 1.50
CA TYR A 38 -8.59 -6.59 1.45
C TYR A 38 -8.08 -5.21 1.03
N ALA A 39 -8.91 -4.44 0.31
CA ALA A 39 -8.72 -3.01 0.10
C ALA A 39 -9.21 -2.25 1.33
N GLU A 40 -8.44 -2.28 2.40
CA GLU A 40 -8.71 -1.68 3.69
C GLU A 40 -7.44 -1.02 4.24
N ASP A 41 -7.61 0.06 4.99
CA ASP A 41 -6.51 0.79 5.60
C ASP A 41 -6.31 0.40 7.08
N PRO A 42 -5.30 -0.42 7.41
CA PRO A 42 -5.05 -0.82 8.78
C PRO A 42 -4.63 0.32 9.70
N ALA A 43 -4.11 1.43 9.16
CA ALA A 43 -3.72 2.59 9.94
C ALA A 43 -4.92 3.43 10.39
N HIS A 44 -6.06 3.29 9.72
CA HIS A 44 -7.29 4.02 9.97
C HIS A 44 -8.46 3.07 10.26
N ASP A 45 -8.28 2.19 11.25
CA ASP A 45 -9.31 1.26 11.75
C ASP A 45 -9.95 0.41 10.62
N TYR A 46 -9.11 -0.07 9.69
CA TYR A 46 -9.52 -0.90 8.55
C TYR A 46 -10.61 -0.25 7.68
N LEU A 47 -10.59 1.08 7.55
CA LEU A 47 -11.49 1.77 6.62
C LEU A 47 -11.34 1.21 5.20
N PRO A 48 -12.46 0.93 4.51
CA PRO A 48 -12.42 0.41 3.16
C PRO A 48 -11.89 1.45 2.17
N ALA A 49 -11.05 1.01 1.24
CA ALA A 49 -10.44 1.84 0.23
C ALA A 49 -10.96 1.50 -1.16
N THR A 50 -11.28 2.52 -1.95
CA THR A 50 -11.74 2.39 -3.33
C THR A 50 -10.68 2.86 -4.31
N GLY A 51 -10.74 2.43 -5.56
CA GLY A 51 -9.80 2.87 -6.59
C GLY A 51 -9.59 1.86 -7.69
N VAL A 52 -8.64 2.14 -8.55
CA VAL A 52 -8.26 1.27 -9.68
C VAL A 52 -7.08 0.39 -9.27
N ILE A 53 -7.16 -0.89 -9.55
CA ILE A 53 -6.00 -1.79 -9.49
C ILE A 53 -5.18 -1.58 -10.77
N HIS A 54 -4.14 -0.78 -10.70
CA HIS A 54 -3.29 -0.51 -11.85
C HIS A 54 -2.48 -1.74 -12.26
N ARG A 55 -1.96 -2.47 -11.28
CA ARG A 55 -1.22 -3.70 -11.51
C ARG A 55 -1.47 -4.71 -10.39
N PHE A 56 -1.74 -5.94 -10.78
CA PHE A 56 -1.84 -7.08 -9.88
C PHE A 56 -1.07 -8.25 -10.48
N ALA A 57 -0.02 -8.68 -9.82
CA ALA A 57 0.78 -9.82 -10.22
C ALA A 57 1.31 -10.55 -8.99
N VAL A 58 1.12 -11.87 -8.97
CA VAL A 58 1.61 -12.73 -7.90
C VAL A 58 2.63 -13.69 -8.49
N PRO A 59 3.81 -13.84 -7.88
CA PRO A 59 4.83 -14.74 -8.39
C PRO A 59 4.34 -16.20 -8.29
N ALA A 60 4.45 -16.93 -9.38
CA ALA A 60 4.20 -18.37 -9.38
C ALA A 60 5.31 -19.08 -8.57
N ARG A 61 4.92 -19.82 -7.53
CA ARG A 61 5.86 -20.61 -6.72
C ARG A 61 5.20 -21.84 -6.11
N PRO A 62 5.96 -22.92 -5.86
CA PRO A 62 5.44 -24.11 -5.18
C PRO A 62 4.88 -23.76 -3.80
N GLY A 63 3.74 -24.33 -3.45
CA GLY A 63 3.10 -24.12 -2.17
C GLY A 63 2.29 -22.82 -2.04
N LEU A 64 2.27 -21.94 -3.05
CA LEU A 64 1.47 -20.72 -3.06
C LEU A 64 0.30 -20.87 -4.05
N ARG A 65 -0.92 -20.63 -3.57
CA ARG A 65 -2.14 -20.57 -4.38
C ARG A 65 -2.81 -19.21 -4.18
N VAL A 66 -3.37 -18.65 -5.25
CA VAL A 66 -4.12 -17.41 -5.20
C VAL A 66 -5.47 -17.60 -5.86
N ASP A 67 -6.53 -17.31 -5.12
CA ASP A 67 -7.90 -17.26 -5.60
C ASP A 67 -8.31 -15.78 -5.64
N SER A 68 -8.27 -15.18 -6.83
CA SER A 68 -8.43 -13.73 -7.01
C SER A 68 -9.76 -13.37 -7.64
N GLY A 69 -10.42 -12.35 -7.10
CA GLY A 69 -11.56 -11.65 -7.70
C GLY A 69 -11.17 -10.45 -8.57
N ILE A 70 -9.87 -10.13 -8.65
CA ILE A 70 -9.36 -8.96 -9.34
C ILE A 70 -8.29 -9.33 -10.38
N VAL A 71 -8.11 -8.42 -11.33
CA VAL A 71 -6.99 -8.39 -12.28
C VAL A 71 -6.51 -6.95 -12.43
N SER A 72 -5.37 -6.73 -13.09
CA SER A 72 -4.96 -5.38 -13.46
C SER A 72 -6.06 -4.70 -14.28
N GLY A 73 -6.41 -3.46 -13.94
CA GLY A 73 -7.53 -2.71 -14.51
C GLY A 73 -8.86 -2.86 -13.76
N SER A 74 -8.99 -3.75 -12.78
CA SER A 74 -10.21 -3.86 -11.95
C SER A 74 -10.45 -2.58 -11.16
N VAL A 75 -11.73 -2.20 -11.02
CA VAL A 75 -12.17 -1.07 -10.21
C VAL A 75 -12.78 -1.58 -8.91
N ILE A 76 -12.23 -1.16 -7.78
CA ILE A 76 -12.77 -1.44 -6.46
C ILE A 76 -13.77 -0.34 -6.14
N SER A 77 -15.05 -0.72 -6.07
CA SER A 77 -16.16 0.20 -5.86
C SER A 77 -16.73 0.09 -4.44
N PRO A 78 -17.42 1.13 -3.93
CA PRO A 78 -18.01 1.08 -2.58
C PRO A 78 -19.23 0.15 -2.47
N HIS A 79 -19.66 -0.47 -3.58
CA HIS A 79 -20.92 -1.26 -3.63
C HIS A 79 -20.70 -2.74 -3.32
N TYR A 80 -19.48 -3.22 -3.31
CA TYR A 80 -19.13 -4.63 -3.09
C TYR A 80 -18.21 -4.77 -1.89
N ASP A 81 -17.99 -6.02 -1.47
CA ASP A 81 -17.02 -6.39 -0.43
C ASP A 81 -15.60 -5.97 -0.85
N PRO A 82 -14.79 -5.38 0.05
CA PRO A 82 -13.42 -4.94 -0.27
C PRO A 82 -12.42 -6.08 -0.47
N MET A 83 -12.83 -7.34 -0.38
CA MET A 83 -11.94 -8.49 -0.55
C MET A 83 -11.41 -8.60 -1.98
N LEU A 84 -10.09 -8.53 -2.14
CA LEU A 84 -9.39 -8.59 -3.42
C LEU A 84 -9.05 -10.02 -3.83
N ALA A 85 -8.49 -10.78 -2.89
CA ALA A 85 -8.03 -12.13 -3.15
C ALA A 85 -7.87 -12.94 -1.84
N LYS A 86 -7.85 -14.26 -1.99
CA LYS A 86 -7.36 -15.19 -0.98
C LYS A 86 -6.01 -15.71 -1.41
N VAL A 87 -5.02 -15.62 -0.55
CA VAL A 87 -3.67 -16.10 -0.79
C VAL A 87 -3.40 -17.23 0.20
N ILE A 88 -3.04 -18.39 -0.30
CA ILE A 88 -2.91 -19.60 0.50
C ILE A 88 -1.49 -20.14 0.38
N GLY A 89 -0.81 -20.25 1.53
CA GLY A 89 0.49 -20.89 1.67
C GLY A 89 0.32 -22.31 2.19
N THR A 90 0.98 -23.29 1.55
CA THR A 90 1.01 -24.69 2.00
C THR A 90 2.45 -25.13 2.20
N GLY A 91 2.73 -25.86 3.29
CA GLY A 91 4.05 -26.34 3.65
C GLY A 91 4.01 -27.62 4.45
N ALA A 92 5.18 -28.21 4.72
CA ALA A 92 5.30 -29.40 5.56
C ALA A 92 4.98 -29.10 7.02
N SER A 93 5.32 -27.89 7.48
CA SER A 93 5.05 -27.38 8.81
C SER A 93 4.23 -26.09 8.77
N ARG A 94 3.78 -25.60 9.95
CA ARG A 94 3.14 -24.29 10.10
C ARG A 94 4.11 -23.15 9.69
N ASP A 95 5.35 -23.25 10.11
CA ASP A 95 6.38 -22.25 9.80
C ASP A 95 6.68 -22.19 8.29
N ASP A 96 6.76 -23.36 7.62
CA ASP A 96 6.92 -23.41 6.16
C ASP A 96 5.74 -22.75 5.45
N ALA A 97 4.50 -23.07 5.87
CA ALA A 97 3.31 -22.48 5.27
C ALA A 97 3.26 -20.96 5.48
N ALA A 98 3.60 -20.47 6.68
CA ALA A 98 3.67 -19.05 7.00
C ALA A 98 4.75 -18.33 6.19
N ALA A 99 5.96 -18.93 6.09
CA ALA A 99 7.06 -18.35 5.33
C ALA A 99 6.76 -18.27 3.82
N ILE A 100 6.16 -19.31 3.24
CA ILE A 100 5.76 -19.35 1.83
C ILE A 100 4.70 -18.26 1.56
N LEU A 101 3.71 -18.13 2.44
CA LEU A 101 2.65 -17.14 2.31
C LEU A 101 3.18 -15.72 2.47
N ALA A 102 3.99 -15.46 3.50
CA ALA A 102 4.58 -14.15 3.73
C ALA A 102 5.47 -13.69 2.57
N ASP A 103 6.34 -14.59 2.04
CA ASP A 103 7.18 -14.26 0.89
C ASP A 103 6.35 -14.07 -0.40
N GLY A 104 5.26 -14.81 -0.57
CA GLY A 104 4.31 -14.61 -1.67
C GLY A 104 3.64 -13.23 -1.63
N LEU A 105 3.22 -12.77 -0.45
CA LEU A 105 2.65 -11.45 -0.23
C LEU A 105 3.67 -10.33 -0.43
N VAL A 106 4.89 -10.47 0.07
CA VAL A 106 5.97 -9.48 -0.09
C VAL A 106 6.34 -9.28 -1.56
N ARG A 107 6.46 -10.36 -2.32
CA ARG A 107 6.84 -10.31 -3.74
C ARG A 107 5.67 -10.05 -4.69
N MET A 108 4.47 -9.92 -4.16
CA MET A 108 3.30 -9.54 -4.93
C MET A 108 3.41 -8.09 -5.37
N THR A 109 3.18 -7.83 -6.65
CA THR A 109 2.95 -6.47 -7.13
C THR A 109 1.47 -6.15 -7.01
N LEU A 110 1.13 -5.18 -6.17
CA LEU A 110 -0.24 -4.69 -6.00
C LEU A 110 -0.23 -3.17 -6.00
N HIS A 111 -0.42 -2.58 -7.17
CA HIS A 111 -0.56 -1.14 -7.36
C HIS A 111 -2.04 -0.80 -7.45
N GLY A 112 -2.56 -0.09 -6.47
CA GLY A 112 -3.98 0.20 -6.36
C GLY A 112 -4.30 0.89 -5.03
N PRO A 113 -5.54 0.81 -4.52
CA PRO A 113 -5.91 1.41 -3.24
C PRO A 113 -5.09 0.85 -2.07
N VAL A 114 -5.14 1.55 -0.94
CA VAL A 114 -4.58 1.05 0.32
C VAL A 114 -5.14 -0.34 0.61
N ASN A 115 -4.33 -1.21 1.17
CA ASN A 115 -4.68 -2.60 1.43
C ASN A 115 -3.94 -3.15 2.65
N ASN A 116 -4.41 -4.28 3.16
CA ASN A 116 -3.90 -4.89 4.39
C ASN A 116 -2.69 -5.82 4.20
N ARG A 117 -2.05 -5.85 3.01
CA ARG A 117 -0.94 -6.78 2.69
C ARG A 117 0.18 -6.75 3.71
N ASP A 118 0.67 -5.56 4.06
CA ASP A 118 1.84 -5.41 4.93
C ASP A 118 1.54 -5.84 6.37
N SER A 119 0.31 -5.59 6.85
CA SER A 119 -0.17 -6.12 8.13
C SER A 119 -0.26 -7.65 8.13
N LEU A 120 -0.73 -8.25 7.02
CA LEU A 120 -0.73 -9.71 6.88
C LEU A 120 0.68 -10.30 6.94
N VAL A 121 1.66 -9.65 6.31
CA VAL A 121 3.07 -10.07 6.37
C VAL A 121 3.61 -9.98 7.80
N ALA A 122 3.30 -8.88 8.53
CA ALA A 122 3.70 -8.71 9.92
C ALA A 122 3.08 -9.79 10.83
N ILE A 123 1.79 -10.09 10.66
CA ILE A 123 1.11 -11.18 11.37
C ILE A 123 1.83 -12.51 11.15
N LEU A 124 2.06 -12.89 9.89
CA LEU A 124 2.66 -14.17 9.51
C LEU A 124 4.09 -14.37 10.02
N ARG A 125 4.79 -13.27 10.31
CA ARG A 125 6.16 -13.26 10.85
C ARG A 125 6.23 -13.12 12.36
N SER A 126 5.11 -12.84 13.03
CA SER A 126 5.11 -12.65 14.49
C SER A 126 5.29 -13.97 15.23
N ASP A 127 6.05 -13.96 16.33
CA ASP A 127 6.32 -15.13 17.15
C ASP A 127 5.02 -15.76 17.68
N ALA A 128 4.06 -14.94 18.11
CA ALA A 128 2.78 -15.40 18.62
C ALA A 128 1.96 -16.15 17.55
N PHE A 129 1.95 -15.65 16.30
CA PHE A 129 1.28 -16.36 15.20
C PHE A 129 1.97 -17.69 14.87
N LEU A 130 3.30 -17.73 14.85
CA LEU A 130 4.08 -18.94 14.58
C LEU A 130 3.89 -19.97 15.71
N ALA A 131 3.83 -19.54 16.97
CA ALA A 131 3.53 -20.41 18.12
C ALA A 131 2.08 -20.95 18.13
N GLY A 132 1.18 -20.32 17.36
CA GLY A 132 -0.25 -20.69 17.35
C GLY A 132 -1.08 -20.02 18.45
N ASP A 133 -0.52 -19.02 19.14
CA ASP A 133 -1.19 -18.26 20.21
C ASP A 133 -2.13 -17.20 19.58
N THR A 134 -3.10 -17.68 18.83
CA THR A 134 -4.03 -16.84 18.06
C THR A 134 -5.45 -16.95 18.61
N THR A 135 -5.71 -16.16 19.66
CA THR A 135 -7.05 -16.00 20.24
C THR A 135 -7.88 -15.01 19.41
N THR A 136 -9.16 -14.83 19.72
CA THR A 136 -10.00 -13.81 19.06
C THR A 136 -9.54 -12.38 19.36
N ALA A 137 -8.78 -12.16 20.45
CA ALA A 137 -8.20 -10.88 20.83
C ALA A 137 -6.79 -10.66 20.27
N PHE A 138 -6.25 -11.60 19.48
CA PHE A 138 -4.86 -11.59 18.99
C PHE A 138 -4.48 -10.27 18.31
N LEU A 139 -5.33 -9.74 17.42
CA LEU A 139 -5.01 -8.51 16.68
C LEU A 139 -4.97 -7.29 17.62
N ASP A 140 -5.90 -7.20 18.56
CA ASP A 140 -5.98 -6.10 19.53
C ASP A 140 -4.78 -6.12 20.48
N GLU A 141 -4.37 -7.31 20.93
CA GLU A 141 -3.22 -7.50 21.82
C GLU A 141 -1.88 -7.25 21.13
N GLN A 142 -1.79 -7.49 19.81
CA GLN A 142 -0.56 -7.40 19.02
C GLN A 142 -0.48 -6.14 18.15
N VAL A 143 -1.39 -5.17 18.30
CA VAL A 143 -1.47 -3.98 17.43
C VAL A 143 -0.13 -3.25 17.24
N HIS A 144 0.69 -3.20 18.29
CA HIS A 144 2.01 -2.54 18.24
C HIS A 144 3.07 -3.34 17.44
N VAL A 145 2.90 -4.67 17.34
CA VAL A 145 3.81 -5.56 16.59
C VAL A 145 3.42 -5.63 15.13
N LEU A 146 2.14 -5.38 14.84
CA LEU A 146 1.55 -5.51 13.49
C LEU A 146 1.61 -4.22 12.67
N ALA A 147 2.22 -3.16 13.21
CA ALA A 147 2.50 -1.95 12.45
C ALA A 147 3.41 -2.26 11.24
N PRO A 148 3.20 -1.61 10.09
CA PRO A 148 4.02 -1.84 8.90
C PRO A 148 5.51 -1.67 9.21
N VAL A 149 6.33 -2.64 8.78
CA VAL A 149 7.74 -2.75 9.16
C VAL A 149 8.68 -1.96 8.23
N ALA A 150 8.15 -1.12 7.33
CA ALA A 150 9.03 -0.26 6.55
C ALA A 150 9.75 0.74 7.46
N SER A 151 11.07 0.70 7.47
CA SER A 151 11.87 1.64 8.26
C SER A 151 11.81 3.05 7.64
N ALA A 152 12.20 4.07 8.42
CA ALA A 152 12.33 5.42 7.90
C ALA A 152 13.32 5.47 6.71
N GLU A 153 14.39 4.67 6.77
CA GLU A 153 15.37 4.55 5.69
C GLU A 153 14.79 3.90 4.42
N ASP A 154 13.85 2.95 4.55
CA ASP A 154 13.14 2.38 3.39
C ASP A 154 12.29 3.45 2.71
N GLY A 155 11.54 4.23 3.49
CA GLY A 155 10.78 5.37 2.99
C GLY A 155 11.66 6.40 2.28
N GLN A 156 12.84 6.71 2.85
CA GLN A 156 13.81 7.62 2.23
C GLN A 156 14.34 7.07 0.90
N ARG A 157 14.71 5.79 0.83
CA ARG A 157 15.14 5.15 -0.42
C ARG A 157 14.06 5.20 -1.49
N HIS A 158 12.82 4.91 -1.13
CA HIS A 158 11.68 4.95 -2.05
C HIS A 158 11.41 6.38 -2.54
N ALA A 159 11.41 7.39 -1.68
CA ALA A 159 11.22 8.78 -2.08
C ALA A 159 12.33 9.24 -3.07
N VAL A 160 13.59 8.90 -2.80
CA VAL A 160 14.71 9.15 -3.72
C VAL A 160 14.51 8.43 -5.05
N ALA A 161 14.05 7.16 -5.02
CA ALA A 161 13.78 6.40 -6.24
C ALA A 161 12.71 7.07 -7.10
N VAL A 162 11.62 7.58 -6.49
CA VAL A 162 10.58 8.34 -7.20
C VAL A 162 11.16 9.59 -7.85
N ALA A 163 11.94 10.40 -7.12
CA ALA A 163 12.53 11.62 -7.66
C ALA A 163 13.42 11.36 -8.89
N TYR A 164 14.23 10.31 -8.83
CA TYR A 164 15.10 9.94 -9.97
C TYR A 164 14.32 9.34 -11.13
N ALA A 165 13.29 8.54 -10.89
CA ALA A 165 12.44 8.00 -11.94
C ALA A 165 11.66 9.09 -12.67
N LEU A 166 11.11 10.07 -11.95
CA LEU A 166 10.42 11.22 -12.54
C LEU A 166 11.37 12.06 -13.39
N ALA A 167 12.55 12.38 -12.88
CA ALA A 167 13.56 13.12 -13.63
C ALA A 167 14.01 12.38 -14.90
N ALA A 168 14.07 11.04 -14.87
CA ALA A 168 14.38 10.23 -16.04
C ALA A 168 13.28 10.26 -17.11
N SER A 169 12.01 10.29 -16.69
CA SER A 169 10.87 10.33 -17.62
C SER A 169 10.70 11.69 -18.31
N GLU A 170 11.23 12.75 -17.71
CA GLU A 170 11.17 14.13 -18.23
C GLU A 170 12.41 14.49 -19.08
N ALA A 171 13.40 13.59 -19.19
CA ALA A 171 14.61 13.86 -19.96
C ALA A 171 14.30 13.95 -21.48
N PRO A 172 14.57 15.08 -22.13
CA PRO A 172 14.13 15.31 -23.51
C PRO A 172 14.95 14.57 -24.57
N VAL A 173 16.13 14.04 -24.25
CA VAL A 173 17.04 13.40 -25.21
C VAL A 173 17.91 12.34 -24.52
N ASP A 174 18.01 11.14 -25.08
CA ASP A 174 18.81 10.01 -24.60
C ASP A 174 20.33 10.29 -24.44
N ALA A 175 20.83 11.35 -25.08
CA ALA A 175 22.25 11.70 -25.12
C ALA A 175 22.68 12.74 -24.06
N VAL A 176 21.73 13.31 -23.31
CA VAL A 176 22.04 14.33 -22.30
C VAL A 176 21.84 13.74 -20.91
N PRO A 177 22.87 13.82 -20.00
CA PRO A 177 22.69 13.36 -18.63
C PRO A 177 21.46 14.00 -18.00
N LEU A 178 20.75 13.21 -17.17
CA LEU A 178 19.58 13.66 -16.42
C LEU A 178 19.84 15.03 -15.81
N ALA A 179 18.94 15.99 -16.10
CA ALA A 179 19.00 17.36 -15.57
C ALA A 179 20.34 18.09 -15.82
N TRP A 180 21.03 17.80 -16.94
CA TRP A 180 22.24 18.52 -17.32
C TRP A 180 21.94 20.02 -17.52
N SER A 181 22.77 20.86 -16.92
CA SER A 181 22.76 22.29 -17.10
C SER A 181 24.21 22.82 -17.20
N ASN A 182 24.45 23.75 -18.11
CA ASN A 182 25.75 24.42 -18.21
C ASN A 182 25.87 25.66 -17.29
N VAL A 183 24.80 25.95 -16.56
CA VAL A 183 24.73 27.04 -15.57
C VAL A 183 24.41 26.40 -14.21
N PRO A 184 25.00 26.88 -13.07
CA PRO A 184 24.56 26.44 -11.77
C PRO A 184 23.04 26.64 -11.63
N ALA A 185 22.31 25.54 -11.59
CA ALA A 185 20.86 25.56 -11.46
C ALA A 185 20.47 25.45 -9.98
N ALA A 186 19.30 25.98 -9.63
CA ALA A 186 18.70 25.67 -8.34
C ALA A 186 18.49 24.15 -8.19
N PRO A 187 18.50 23.61 -6.97
CA PRO A 187 18.19 22.21 -6.73
C PRO A 187 16.90 21.81 -7.41
N GLN A 188 16.89 20.63 -8.03
CA GLN A 188 15.65 20.03 -8.45
C GLN A 188 14.93 19.47 -7.23
N PHE A 189 13.63 19.65 -7.16
CA PHE A 189 12.87 19.12 -6.05
C PHE A 189 11.56 18.47 -6.54
N VAL A 190 11.11 17.48 -5.79
CA VAL A 190 9.79 16.89 -5.91
C VAL A 190 9.20 16.74 -4.52
N THR A 191 7.93 17.10 -4.37
CA THR A 191 7.17 16.89 -3.15
C THR A 191 6.25 15.71 -3.37
N LEU A 192 6.28 14.79 -2.43
CA LEU A 192 5.57 13.52 -2.46
C LEU A 192 4.72 13.42 -1.21
N GLN A 193 3.46 13.06 -1.37
CA GLN A 193 2.58 12.67 -0.28
C GLN A 193 2.60 11.15 -0.16
N GLY A 194 2.98 10.63 1.00
CA GLY A 194 2.88 9.21 1.31
C GLY A 194 1.43 8.78 1.49
N ARG A 195 1.04 7.61 0.99
CA ARG A 195 -0.29 7.04 1.27
C ARG A 195 -0.39 6.55 2.71
N GLY A 196 -1.61 6.48 3.24
CA GLY A 196 -1.87 6.04 4.61
C GLY A 196 -1.56 7.08 5.68
N GLY A 197 -1.55 8.37 5.34
CA GLY A 197 -1.36 9.47 6.30
C GLY A 197 0.11 9.73 6.68
N ALA A 198 1.04 9.16 5.94
CA ALA A 198 2.47 9.44 6.11
C ALA A 198 2.82 10.79 5.47
N GLY A 199 2.52 11.92 6.08
CA GLY A 199 2.94 13.27 5.73
C GLY A 199 3.50 13.55 4.33
N TYR A 200 4.17 14.68 4.17
CA TYR A 200 4.83 15.06 2.91
C TYR A 200 6.33 14.87 3.01
N THR A 201 6.95 14.37 1.95
CA THR A 201 8.40 14.25 1.82
C THR A 201 8.84 15.01 0.58
N THR A 202 9.69 16.03 0.77
CA THR A 202 10.32 16.73 -0.34
C THR A 202 11.73 16.22 -0.54
N VAL A 203 12.02 15.74 -1.75
CA VAL A 203 13.35 15.32 -2.18
C VAL A 203 13.98 16.44 -2.97
N LEU A 204 15.16 16.89 -2.56
CA LEU A 204 15.98 17.89 -3.27
C LEU A 204 17.23 17.20 -3.81
N VAL A 205 17.52 17.39 -5.06
CA VAL A 205 18.70 16.85 -5.73
C VAL A 205 19.53 18.00 -6.30
N ASP A 206 20.70 18.21 -5.71
CA ASP A 206 21.73 19.12 -6.22
C ASP A 206 22.73 18.36 -7.08
N ARG A 207 22.77 18.63 -8.37
CA ARG A 207 23.62 17.95 -9.31
C ARG A 207 24.99 18.61 -9.37
N HIS A 208 26.03 17.86 -9.07
CA HIS A 208 27.43 18.30 -9.11
C HIS A 208 28.27 17.37 -10.01
N ARG A 209 29.44 17.84 -10.43
CA ARG A 209 30.36 17.06 -11.26
C ARG A 209 30.99 15.88 -10.53
N ASP A 210 31.07 15.97 -9.21
CA ASP A 210 31.62 14.97 -8.28
C ASP A 210 30.56 14.04 -7.67
N GLY A 211 29.29 14.19 -8.10
CA GLY A 211 28.15 13.40 -7.63
C GLY A 211 26.99 14.26 -7.17
N ASP A 212 25.83 13.64 -7.05
CA ASP A 212 24.61 14.31 -6.61
C ASP A 212 24.59 14.45 -5.08
N ARG A 213 24.15 15.59 -4.58
CA ARG A 213 23.81 15.77 -3.16
C ARG A 213 22.31 15.67 -3.00
N ILE A 214 21.88 14.68 -2.21
CA ILE A 214 20.48 14.37 -1.99
C ILE A 214 20.11 14.84 -0.59
N ARG A 215 19.05 15.66 -0.50
CA ARG A 215 18.49 16.15 0.76
C ARG A 215 17.02 15.79 0.86
N LEU A 216 16.56 15.49 2.05
CA LEU A 216 15.17 15.22 2.35
C LEU A 216 14.64 16.16 3.42
N ALA A 217 13.39 16.58 3.24
CA ALA A 217 12.61 17.25 4.27
C ALA A 217 11.26 16.55 4.38
N SER A 218 10.85 16.24 5.60
CA SER A 218 9.52 15.68 5.88
C SER A 218 8.73 16.68 6.71
N THR A 219 7.44 16.83 6.40
CA THR A 219 6.53 17.75 7.08
C THR A 219 5.11 17.19 7.03
N ASP A 220 4.30 17.54 8.02
CA ASP A 220 2.88 17.19 8.07
C ASP A 220 2.03 18.15 7.22
N ASP A 221 2.54 19.33 6.88
CA ASP A 221 1.86 20.35 6.08
C ASP A 221 2.45 20.49 4.68
N VAL A 222 1.62 20.85 3.70
CA VAL A 222 2.04 21.10 2.30
C VAL A 222 2.88 22.39 2.20
N PRO A 223 4.16 22.33 1.88
CA PRO A 223 5.03 23.48 1.95
C PRO A 223 5.11 24.28 0.64
N TYR A 224 4.02 24.48 -0.09
CA TYR A 224 4.06 25.20 -1.39
C TYR A 224 4.74 26.57 -1.34
N ALA A 225 4.61 27.28 -0.21
CA ALA A 225 5.20 28.61 -0.07
C ALA A 225 6.64 28.61 0.46
N GLN A 226 7.18 27.47 0.89
CA GLN A 226 8.42 27.41 1.67
C GLN A 226 9.48 26.43 1.12
N VAL A 227 9.30 25.86 -0.08
CA VAL A 227 10.26 24.88 -0.63
C VAL A 227 11.71 25.40 -0.65
N PHE A 228 11.90 26.70 -0.84
CA PHE A 228 13.23 27.35 -0.82
C PHE A 228 13.77 27.62 0.60
N SER A 229 12.94 27.52 1.63
CA SER A 229 13.30 27.72 3.03
C SER A 229 13.18 26.45 3.88
N ILE A 230 12.91 25.29 3.26
CA ILE A 230 12.83 24.02 3.97
C ILE A 230 14.22 23.64 4.48
N ASP A 231 14.32 23.39 5.78
CA ASP A 231 15.51 22.82 6.42
C ASP A 231 15.61 21.33 6.07
N ALA A 232 16.18 21.06 4.90
CA ALA A 232 16.31 19.71 4.37
C ALA A 232 17.62 19.08 4.83
N ALA A 233 17.54 17.96 5.53
CA ALA A 233 18.71 17.21 5.97
C ALA A 233 19.40 16.54 4.78
N GLU A 234 20.71 16.67 4.70
CA GLU A 234 21.52 15.91 3.73
C GLU A 234 21.48 14.43 4.10
N LEU A 235 21.37 13.56 3.09
CA LEU A 235 21.55 12.13 3.23
C LEU A 235 23.01 11.77 2.93
N PRO A 236 23.87 11.63 3.95
CA PRO A 236 25.30 11.40 3.73
C PRO A 236 25.54 10.10 2.98
N GLY A 237 26.35 10.16 1.92
CA GLY A 237 26.69 8.99 1.10
C GLY A 237 25.53 8.42 0.29
N ALA A 238 24.39 9.15 0.19
CA ALA A 238 23.30 8.73 -0.67
C ALA A 238 23.69 8.85 -2.14
N SER A 239 23.34 7.84 -2.91
CA SER A 239 23.51 7.83 -4.37
C SER A 239 22.31 7.16 -5.03
N ALA A 240 22.04 7.55 -6.27
CA ALA A 240 21.02 6.89 -7.06
C ALA A 240 21.42 6.85 -8.54
N ARG A 241 21.04 5.75 -9.22
CA ARG A 241 21.19 5.61 -10.66
C ARG A 241 19.96 4.94 -11.27
N VAL A 242 19.61 5.39 -12.44
CA VAL A 242 18.47 4.86 -13.21
C VAL A 242 18.95 3.75 -14.12
N GLU A 243 18.27 2.62 -14.13
CA GLU A 243 18.50 1.50 -15.04
C GLU A 243 17.24 1.30 -15.89
N PRO A 244 17.35 1.21 -17.23
CA PRO A 244 16.20 0.86 -18.08
C PRO A 244 15.69 -0.56 -17.72
N ALA A 245 14.39 -0.72 -17.59
CA ALA A 245 13.79 -2.01 -17.28
C ALA A 245 12.43 -2.16 -17.99
N GLY A 246 12.40 -2.80 -19.16
CA GLY A 246 11.15 -3.19 -19.84
C GLY A 246 10.05 -2.13 -19.81
N ASP A 247 8.93 -2.44 -19.16
CA ASP A 247 7.76 -1.56 -19.05
C ASP A 247 7.83 -0.52 -17.92
N GLY A 248 9.00 -0.33 -17.29
CA GLY A 248 9.14 0.56 -16.11
C GLY A 248 10.54 1.11 -15.97
N VAL A 249 10.77 1.77 -14.87
CA VAL A 249 12.07 2.32 -14.46
C VAL A 249 12.53 1.61 -13.21
N VAL A 250 13.78 1.14 -13.21
CA VAL A 250 14.44 0.66 -11.99
C VAL A 250 15.45 1.71 -11.56
N VAL A 251 15.36 2.12 -10.30
CA VAL A 251 16.35 3.01 -9.68
C VAL A 251 17.10 2.22 -8.63
N VAL A 252 18.40 2.18 -8.74
CA VAL A 252 19.26 1.63 -7.68
C VAL A 252 19.62 2.80 -6.77
N VAL A 253 19.17 2.72 -5.53
CA VAL A 253 19.37 3.75 -4.51
C VAL A 253 20.22 3.18 -3.39
N GLU A 254 21.22 3.94 -2.95
CA GLU A 254 22.00 3.65 -1.74
C GLU A 254 21.75 4.77 -0.73
N VAL A 255 21.39 4.39 0.49
CA VAL A 255 21.25 5.29 1.65
C VAL A 255 21.83 4.58 2.86
N ALA A 256 22.66 5.27 3.62
CA ALA A 256 23.31 4.74 4.83
C ALA A 256 24.09 3.41 4.58
N GLY A 257 24.68 3.25 3.40
CA GLY A 257 25.44 2.06 3.01
C GLY A 257 24.57 0.85 2.63
N VAL A 258 23.25 0.99 2.56
CA VAL A 258 22.33 -0.05 2.11
C VAL A 258 21.82 0.28 0.72
N ALA A 259 22.11 -0.58 -0.25
CA ALA A 259 21.64 -0.44 -1.63
C ALA A 259 20.36 -1.25 -1.85
N ALA A 260 19.37 -0.64 -2.49
CA ALA A 260 18.13 -1.28 -2.92
C ALA A 260 17.86 -1.03 -4.42
N ARG A 261 17.27 -2.03 -5.08
CA ARG A 261 16.77 -1.91 -6.45
C ARG A 261 15.26 -1.65 -6.41
N CYS A 262 14.88 -0.42 -6.66
CA CYS A 262 13.50 0.03 -6.59
C CYS A 262 12.88 0.02 -7.99
N ALA A 263 11.90 -0.84 -8.23
CA ALA A 263 11.06 -0.78 -9.42
C ALA A 263 10.02 0.32 -9.22
N VAL A 264 10.02 1.32 -10.09
CA VAL A 264 9.13 2.47 -10.00
C VAL A 264 8.13 2.45 -11.14
N ALA A 265 6.84 2.54 -10.81
CA ALA A 265 5.74 2.60 -11.77
C ALA A 265 4.86 3.83 -11.48
N ARG A 266 4.55 4.60 -12.54
CA ARG A 266 3.73 5.82 -12.46
C ARG A 266 2.39 5.63 -13.17
N TYR A 267 1.31 6.07 -12.52
CA TYR A 267 -0.04 6.08 -13.07
C TYR A 267 -0.69 7.44 -12.78
N GLY A 268 -0.54 8.38 -13.72
CA GLY A 268 -0.93 9.78 -13.49
C GLY A 268 -0.05 10.42 -12.41
N ASP A 269 -0.66 10.86 -11.32
CA ASP A 269 0.04 11.47 -10.18
C ASP A 269 0.44 10.44 -9.11
N GLU A 270 -0.05 9.20 -9.23
CA GLU A 270 0.29 8.12 -8.33
C GLU A 270 1.56 7.40 -8.79
N VAL A 271 2.47 7.17 -7.84
CA VAL A 271 3.73 6.46 -8.07
C VAL A 271 3.89 5.35 -7.05
N PHE A 272 4.19 4.15 -7.54
CA PHE A 272 4.42 2.97 -6.74
C PHE A 272 5.88 2.56 -6.82
N VAL A 273 6.43 2.13 -5.70
CA VAL A 273 7.80 1.65 -5.59
C VAL A 273 7.80 0.28 -4.94
N ASP A 274 8.45 -0.69 -5.60
CA ASP A 274 8.68 -2.03 -5.08
C ASP A 274 10.18 -2.31 -5.05
N ASP A 275 10.74 -2.68 -3.90
CA ASP A 275 12.14 -3.08 -3.76
C ASP A 275 12.34 -4.60 -3.56
N GLY A 276 11.25 -5.36 -3.59
CA GLY A 276 11.22 -6.81 -3.38
C GLY A 276 11.16 -7.23 -1.91
N LEU A 277 11.24 -6.29 -0.97
CA LEU A 277 11.02 -6.47 0.48
C LEU A 277 9.86 -5.63 0.97
N HIS A 278 9.75 -4.41 0.45
CA HIS A 278 8.73 -3.43 0.80
C HIS A 278 8.13 -2.84 -0.46
N SER A 279 6.94 -2.29 -0.33
CA SER A 279 6.31 -1.46 -1.35
C SER A 279 5.80 -0.19 -0.72
N SER A 280 5.80 0.88 -1.48
CA SER A 280 5.19 2.15 -1.07
C SER A 280 4.41 2.78 -2.22
N ALA A 281 3.45 3.61 -1.87
CA ALA A 281 2.68 4.38 -2.82
C ALA A 281 2.74 5.86 -2.44
N TRP A 282 2.92 6.69 -3.44
CA TRP A 282 3.13 8.12 -3.32
C TRP A 282 2.22 8.86 -4.29
N THR A 283 1.78 10.04 -3.90
CA THR A 283 1.18 11.01 -4.81
C THR A 283 2.19 12.11 -5.06
N VAL A 284 2.41 12.43 -6.33
CA VAL A 284 3.30 13.53 -6.72
C VAL A 284 2.50 14.82 -6.62
N GLU A 285 2.94 15.70 -5.72
CA GLU A 285 2.32 16.99 -5.57
C GLU A 285 2.64 17.92 -6.76
N PRO A 286 1.64 18.59 -7.32
CA PRO A 286 1.87 19.54 -8.40
C PRO A 286 2.77 20.68 -7.92
N ARG A 287 3.70 21.11 -8.78
CA ARG A 287 4.64 22.21 -8.46
C ARG A 287 3.95 23.53 -8.14
N PHE A 288 2.75 23.73 -8.66
CA PHE A 288 1.93 24.93 -8.44
C PHE A 288 0.58 24.47 -7.90
N ALA A 289 0.17 25.01 -6.75
CA ALA A 289 -1.13 24.73 -6.17
C ALA A 289 -2.26 25.20 -7.08
N ASP A 290 -3.24 24.34 -7.30
CA ASP A 290 -4.48 24.73 -7.96
C ASP A 290 -5.47 25.24 -6.91
N HIS A 291 -5.47 26.56 -6.69
CA HIS A 291 -6.38 27.22 -5.74
C HIS A 291 -7.87 27.16 -6.15
N SER A 292 -8.20 26.63 -7.33
CA SER A 292 -9.59 26.48 -7.74
C SER A 292 -10.36 25.45 -6.92
N LEU A 293 -9.63 24.52 -6.27
CA LEU A 293 -10.20 23.48 -5.40
C LEU A 293 -10.46 23.95 -3.97
N ASP A 294 -9.83 25.05 -3.53
CA ASP A 294 -10.02 25.61 -2.18
C ASP A 294 -11.41 26.22 -1.94
N ALA A 295 -12.22 26.36 -3.00
CA ALA A 295 -13.58 26.86 -2.94
C ALA A 295 -14.64 25.79 -2.60
N ALA A 296 -14.27 24.53 -2.45
CA ALA A 296 -15.15 23.49 -1.97
C ALA A 296 -15.35 23.64 -0.45
N GLY A 297 -16.56 24.04 -0.07
CA GLY A 297 -16.95 24.57 1.23
C GLY A 297 -16.49 23.77 2.46
N HIS A 298 -16.28 24.49 3.53
CA HIS A 298 -16.03 23.97 4.88
C HIS A 298 -17.29 23.27 5.42
N GLY A 299 -17.50 22.02 5.07
CA GLY A 299 -18.58 21.18 5.60
C GLY A 299 -18.03 19.80 5.98
N PRO A 300 -18.78 19.03 6.81
CA PRO A 300 -18.38 17.69 7.15
C PRO A 300 -18.22 16.86 5.88
N SER A 301 -17.05 16.27 5.69
CA SER A 301 -16.71 15.40 4.56
C SER A 301 -16.54 13.98 5.03
N THR A 302 -16.85 13.02 4.16
CA THR A 302 -16.61 11.61 4.43
C THR A 302 -15.21 11.20 3.94
N THR A 303 -14.55 10.36 4.70
CA THR A 303 -13.24 9.77 4.35
C THR A 303 -13.38 8.61 3.35
N VAL A 304 -14.58 8.08 3.18
CA VAL A 304 -14.86 6.96 2.27
C VAL A 304 -16.04 7.31 1.35
N PRO A 305 -16.00 6.96 0.05
CA PRO A 305 -17.13 7.09 -0.83
C PRO A 305 -18.22 6.06 -0.46
N GLY A 306 -19.47 6.50 -0.36
CA GLY A 306 -20.57 5.61 0.03
C GLY A 306 -21.94 6.25 -0.20
N THR A 307 -22.97 5.58 0.29
CA THR A 307 -24.35 6.03 0.19
C THR A 307 -24.83 6.53 1.55
N ILE A 308 -25.38 7.75 1.60
CA ILE A 308 -26.01 8.29 2.81
C ILE A 308 -27.26 7.48 3.10
N THR A 309 -27.32 6.84 4.27
CA THR A 309 -28.47 6.03 4.73
C THR A 309 -29.38 6.81 5.66
N ALA A 310 -28.83 7.75 6.44
CA ALA A 310 -29.59 8.61 7.32
C ALA A 310 -28.90 9.97 7.53
N VAL A 311 -29.70 11.02 7.69
CA VAL A 311 -29.26 12.34 8.14
C VAL A 311 -29.97 12.62 9.47
N SER A 312 -29.21 12.82 10.55
CA SER A 312 -29.73 12.93 11.93
C SER A 312 -29.96 14.36 12.37
N VAL A 313 -29.60 15.35 11.56
CA VAL A 313 -29.68 16.78 11.88
C VAL A 313 -30.21 17.58 10.70
N ALA A 314 -30.78 18.75 10.99
CA ALA A 314 -31.22 19.72 9.99
C ALA A 314 -30.34 20.97 10.00
N PRO A 315 -30.28 21.72 8.88
CA PRO A 315 -29.55 22.99 8.86
C PRO A 315 -30.07 23.96 9.96
N GLY A 316 -29.15 24.42 10.82
CA GLY A 316 -29.47 25.31 11.94
C GLY A 316 -29.66 24.61 13.29
N ASP A 317 -29.64 23.28 13.35
CA ASP A 317 -29.65 22.56 14.62
C ASP A 317 -28.34 22.79 15.38
N ALA A 318 -28.46 22.96 16.71
CA ALA A 318 -27.28 22.94 17.58
C ALA A 318 -26.82 21.50 17.77
N VAL A 319 -25.53 21.28 17.63
CA VAL A 319 -24.90 19.95 17.76
C VAL A 319 -23.82 20.01 18.84
N VAL A 320 -23.42 18.86 19.37
CA VAL A 320 -22.30 18.74 20.32
C VAL A 320 -21.21 17.87 19.72
N ALA A 321 -19.96 18.12 20.09
CA ALA A 321 -18.84 17.32 19.60
C ALA A 321 -19.08 15.81 19.83
N GLY A 322 -18.81 15.01 18.81
CA GLY A 322 -19.08 13.57 18.81
C GLY A 322 -20.52 13.17 18.51
N GLN A 323 -21.45 14.09 18.30
CA GLN A 323 -22.81 13.80 17.86
C GLN A 323 -22.81 13.28 16.43
N THR A 324 -23.56 12.20 16.15
CA THR A 324 -23.73 11.68 14.79
C THR A 324 -24.55 12.64 13.95
N LEU A 325 -23.98 13.15 12.87
CA LEU A 325 -24.63 14.02 11.91
C LEU A 325 -25.25 13.22 10.76
N VAL A 326 -24.48 12.29 10.21
CA VAL A 326 -24.86 11.50 9.04
C VAL A 326 -24.42 10.05 9.23
N MET A 327 -25.22 9.13 8.72
CA MET A 327 -24.87 7.71 8.57
C MET A 327 -24.58 7.44 7.10
N LEU A 328 -23.48 6.80 6.84
CA LEU A 328 -23.02 6.42 5.51
C LEU A 328 -22.84 4.91 5.46
N GLU A 329 -23.32 4.27 4.40
CA GLU A 329 -23.01 2.88 4.08
C GLU A 329 -21.94 2.84 2.96
N ALA A 330 -20.85 2.15 3.23
CA ALA A 330 -19.81 1.85 2.27
C ALA A 330 -19.37 0.38 2.44
N MET A 331 -19.31 -0.39 1.36
CA MET A 331 -18.84 -1.78 1.34
C MET A 331 -19.47 -2.66 2.42
N LYS A 332 -20.80 -2.52 2.63
CA LYS A 332 -21.62 -3.22 3.64
C LYS A 332 -21.27 -2.88 5.10
N MET A 333 -20.56 -1.79 5.33
CA MET A 333 -20.27 -1.26 6.65
C MET A 333 -20.94 0.10 6.85
N GLU A 334 -21.44 0.34 8.06
CA GLU A 334 -22.01 1.63 8.43
C GLU A 334 -20.94 2.51 9.06
N HIS A 335 -20.76 3.71 8.51
CA HIS A 335 -19.85 4.73 9.00
C HIS A 335 -20.64 5.92 9.55
N ARG A 336 -20.20 6.44 10.69
CA ARG A 336 -20.79 7.62 11.33
C ARG A 336 -19.94 8.83 11.03
N ILE A 337 -20.56 9.89 10.52
CA ILE A 337 -19.92 11.20 10.43
C ILE A 337 -20.37 11.97 11.65
N LEU A 338 -19.40 12.36 12.46
CA LEU A 338 -19.60 13.01 13.75
C LEU A 338 -19.35 14.50 13.63
N ALA A 339 -19.90 15.30 14.54
CA ALA A 339 -19.53 16.68 14.70
C ALA A 339 -18.13 16.77 15.32
N ASP A 340 -17.25 17.55 14.70
CA ASP A 340 -15.89 17.78 15.20
C ASP A 340 -15.85 18.82 16.32
N VAL A 341 -16.83 19.73 16.33
CA VAL A 341 -16.96 20.85 17.28
C VAL A 341 -18.42 21.06 17.67
N ASP A 342 -18.63 21.78 18.79
CA ASP A 342 -19.95 22.18 19.26
C ASP A 342 -20.52 23.35 18.42
#